data_500fcab74f007ac1412c44fcd2f3fd24
#
_entry.id   500fcab74f007ac1412c44fcd2f3fd24
#
_cell.length_a   1.000
_cell.length_b   1.000
_cell.length_c   1.000
_cell.angle_alpha   90.00
_cell.angle_beta   90.00
_cell.angle_gamma   90.00
#
_symmetry.space_group_name_H-M   'P 1'
#
loop_
_entity.id
_entity.type
_entity.pdbx_description
1 polymer ?
#
loop_
_entity_poly.entity_id
_entity_poly.type
_entity_poly.pdbx_seq_one_letter_code
_entity_poly.pdbx_strand_id
1 'polypeptide(L)'
;NADVRRALNMAIDKQAIIDVVFQGSGQIAKNPIPPTMWSYDENTVDDSYDPAGAKAALAAAGVENLSMKIWAMPVQRPYNPNARRMAELMQADFAEVGVDVEIVSYEWGEYLDRSKAVDRDGAVLLGWTGDNGDPDNFLAVLLGCDGVTRSNRAQWCNEEFDGLIQQ
;
A
#
# COMPACT_ATOMS: atom_id res chain seq x y z
N ASN A 1 6.68 1.84 -13.18
CA ASN A 1 6.62 3.29 -13.42
C ASN A 1 6.14 4.01 -12.15
N ALA A 2 6.92 5.00 -11.67
CA ALA A 2 6.61 5.74 -10.44
C ALA A 2 5.37 6.64 -10.62
N ASP A 3 5.24 7.28 -11.79
CA ASP A 3 4.11 8.18 -12.06
C ASP A 3 2.77 7.45 -12.05
N VAL A 4 2.75 6.21 -12.57
CA VAL A 4 1.55 5.36 -12.52
C VAL A 4 1.18 5.02 -11.07
N ARG A 5 2.17 4.64 -10.23
CA ARG A 5 1.89 4.34 -8.81
C ARG A 5 1.40 5.56 -8.05
N ARG A 6 1.95 6.74 -8.35
CA ARG A 6 1.49 8.00 -7.78
C ARG A 6 0.05 8.33 -8.20
N ALA A 7 -0.26 8.17 -9.48
CA ALA A 7 -1.62 8.36 -9.99
C ALA A 7 -2.62 7.41 -9.29
N LEU A 8 -2.25 6.13 -9.12
CA LEU A 8 -3.08 5.19 -8.38
C LEU A 8 -3.27 5.58 -6.90
N ASN A 9 -2.23 6.15 -6.25
CA ASN A 9 -2.35 6.65 -4.90
C ASN A 9 -3.31 7.85 -4.78
N MET A 10 -3.29 8.76 -5.77
CA MET A 10 -4.20 9.91 -5.85
C MET A 10 -5.65 9.50 -6.11
N ALA A 11 -5.88 8.35 -6.72
CA ALA A 11 -7.22 7.85 -7.05
C ALA A 11 -7.99 7.32 -5.84
N ILE A 12 -7.33 6.99 -4.72
CA ILE A 12 -7.93 6.32 -3.56
C ILE A 12 -8.44 7.34 -2.55
N ASP A 13 -9.75 7.28 -2.22
CA ASP A 13 -10.32 8.01 -1.09
C ASP A 13 -9.96 7.33 0.23
N LYS A 14 -8.80 7.69 0.77
CA LYS A 14 -8.28 7.14 2.03
C LYS A 14 -9.17 7.47 3.22
N GLN A 15 -9.85 8.64 3.20
CA GLN A 15 -10.75 9.03 4.28
C GLN A 15 -12.00 8.16 4.28
N ALA A 16 -12.60 7.90 3.12
CA ALA A 16 -13.74 6.99 3.01
C ALA A 16 -13.40 5.58 3.52
N ILE A 17 -12.18 5.10 3.26
CA ILE A 17 -11.70 3.82 3.79
C ILE A 17 -11.64 3.85 5.33
N ILE A 18 -11.09 4.91 5.93
CA ILE A 18 -11.03 5.05 7.39
C ILE A 18 -12.45 5.05 7.97
N ASP A 19 -13.36 5.81 7.39
CA ASP A 19 -14.72 5.94 7.90
C ASP A 19 -15.50 4.61 7.80
N VAL A 20 -15.40 3.92 6.69
CA VAL A 20 -16.19 2.70 6.41
C VAL A 20 -15.57 1.44 7.00
N VAL A 21 -14.25 1.26 6.87
CA VAL A 21 -13.56 0.03 7.27
C VAL A 21 -13.12 0.08 8.72
N PHE A 22 -12.64 1.25 9.17
CA PHE A 22 -12.10 1.46 10.52
C PHE A 22 -13.07 2.21 11.45
N GLN A 23 -14.28 2.52 10.97
CA GLN A 23 -15.32 3.23 11.75
C GLN A 23 -14.81 4.57 12.32
N GLY A 24 -14.01 5.29 11.54
CA GLY A 24 -13.38 6.53 11.94
C GLY A 24 -12.17 6.38 12.87
N SER A 25 -11.78 5.15 13.20
CA SER A 25 -10.62 4.89 14.06
C SER A 25 -9.36 4.78 13.22
N GLY A 26 -8.49 5.78 13.33
CA GLY A 26 -7.22 5.82 12.57
C GLY A 26 -6.98 7.16 11.92
N GLN A 27 -5.88 7.25 11.22
CA GLN A 27 -5.50 8.42 10.43
C GLN A 27 -4.84 8.02 9.13
N ILE A 28 -4.91 8.88 8.12
CA ILE A 28 -4.24 8.68 6.85
C ILE A 28 -2.73 8.66 7.08
N ALA A 29 -2.07 7.59 6.66
CA ALA A 29 -0.63 7.46 6.76
C ALA A 29 0.07 8.37 5.74
N LYS A 30 1.11 9.06 6.19
CA LYS A 30 2.01 9.87 5.35
C LYS A 30 3.41 9.25 5.27
N ASN A 31 3.73 8.41 6.23
CA ASN A 31 5.02 7.74 6.39
C ASN A 31 4.82 6.23 6.48
N PRO A 32 5.83 5.42 6.16
CA PRO A 32 5.80 3.98 6.38
C PRO A 32 5.88 3.57 7.86
N ILE A 33 6.07 4.54 8.76
CA ILE A 33 6.11 4.36 10.22
C ILE A 33 4.93 5.06 10.89
N PRO A 34 4.42 4.57 12.02
CA PRO A 34 3.33 5.22 12.73
C PRO A 34 3.76 6.51 13.43
N PRO A 35 2.83 7.46 13.66
CA PRO A 35 3.14 8.77 14.26
C PRO A 35 3.63 8.71 15.70
N THR A 36 3.56 7.57 16.35
CA THR A 36 4.08 7.33 17.70
C THR A 36 5.59 7.05 17.72
N MET A 37 6.20 6.88 16.55
CA MET A 37 7.64 6.65 16.45
C MET A 37 8.41 7.95 16.57
N TRP A 38 9.55 7.92 17.25
CA TRP A 38 10.40 9.10 17.51
C TRP A 38 10.97 9.73 16.24
N SER A 39 11.11 8.97 15.17
CA SER A 39 11.62 9.43 13.87
C SER A 39 10.52 9.83 12.87
N TYR A 40 9.25 9.89 13.32
CA TYR A 40 8.15 10.29 12.45
C TYR A 40 8.27 11.76 12.04
N ASP A 41 8.25 12.02 10.73
CA ASP A 41 8.25 13.40 10.21
C ASP A 41 6.82 13.83 9.86
N GLU A 42 6.27 14.74 10.65
CA GLU A 42 4.95 15.31 10.44
C GLU A 42 4.86 16.19 9.18
N ASN A 43 5.99 16.66 8.67
CA ASN A 43 6.04 17.53 7.49
C ASN A 43 6.00 16.73 6.16
N THR A 44 6.09 15.42 6.22
CA THR A 44 5.91 14.58 5.02
C THR A 44 4.53 14.82 4.41
N VAL A 45 4.52 15.13 3.12
CA VAL A 45 3.31 15.40 2.35
C VAL A 45 2.97 14.15 1.54
N ASP A 46 1.76 13.64 1.71
CA ASP A 46 1.20 12.60 0.86
C ASP A 46 0.39 13.21 -0.29
N ASP A 47 0.20 12.47 -1.37
CA ASP A 47 -0.68 12.87 -2.46
C ASP A 47 -2.13 12.89 -1.95
N SER A 48 -2.80 14.02 -2.14
CA SER A 48 -4.21 14.16 -1.81
C SER A 48 -5.10 13.37 -2.77
N TYR A 49 -6.29 12.99 -2.29
CA TYR A 49 -7.32 12.40 -3.15
C TYR A 49 -7.70 13.38 -4.27
N ASP A 50 -7.41 13.00 -5.50
CA ASP A 50 -7.68 13.76 -6.73
C ASP A 50 -7.90 12.80 -7.90
N PRO A 51 -9.10 12.24 -8.06
CA PRO A 51 -9.38 11.31 -9.16
C PRO A 51 -9.24 11.94 -10.54
N ALA A 52 -9.49 13.24 -10.68
CA ALA A 52 -9.33 13.94 -11.97
C ALA A 52 -7.84 14.07 -12.33
N GLY A 53 -7.00 14.46 -11.36
CA GLY A 53 -5.55 14.49 -11.51
C GLY A 53 -4.95 13.10 -11.74
N ALA A 54 -5.46 12.08 -11.04
CA ALA A 54 -5.06 10.68 -11.22
C ALA A 54 -5.30 10.20 -12.66
N LYS A 55 -6.49 10.46 -13.20
CA LYS A 55 -6.84 10.11 -14.58
C LYS A 55 -5.95 10.83 -15.60
N ALA A 56 -5.69 12.11 -15.38
CA ALA A 56 -4.80 12.90 -16.24
C ALA A 56 -3.35 12.37 -16.18
N ALA A 57 -2.86 12.00 -15.00
CA ALA A 57 -1.53 11.46 -14.80
C ALA A 57 -1.35 10.07 -15.45
N LEU A 58 -2.37 9.19 -15.38
CA LEU A 58 -2.37 7.91 -16.10
C LEU A 58 -2.28 8.11 -17.60
N ALA A 59 -3.09 9.02 -18.14
CA ALA A 59 -3.06 9.37 -19.58
C ALA A 59 -1.69 9.93 -20.00
N ALA A 60 -1.11 10.84 -19.20
CA ALA A 60 0.22 11.40 -19.46
C ALA A 60 1.33 10.34 -19.40
N ALA A 61 1.17 9.31 -18.58
CA ALA A 61 2.07 8.15 -18.51
C ALA A 61 1.87 7.15 -19.67
N GLY A 62 0.96 7.41 -20.60
CA GLY A 62 0.63 6.54 -21.72
C GLY A 62 -0.11 5.26 -21.30
N VAL A 63 -0.77 5.27 -20.15
CA VAL A 63 -1.50 4.12 -19.62
C VAL A 63 -2.98 4.26 -19.97
N GLU A 64 -3.44 3.40 -20.86
CA GLU A 64 -4.85 3.26 -21.23
C GLU A 64 -5.32 1.85 -20.88
N ASN A 65 -6.53 1.73 -20.33
CA ASN A 65 -7.15 0.44 -19.98
C ASN A 65 -6.28 -0.44 -19.06
N LEU A 66 -5.73 0.15 -18.00
CA LEU A 66 -4.98 -0.60 -16.99
C LEU A 66 -5.91 -1.61 -16.31
N SER A 67 -5.50 -2.88 -16.34
CA SER A 67 -6.13 -3.93 -15.54
C SER A 67 -5.12 -4.46 -14.53
N MET A 68 -5.54 -4.63 -13.27
CA MET A 68 -4.67 -5.12 -12.20
C MET A 68 -5.45 -5.91 -11.16
N LYS A 69 -4.73 -6.68 -10.34
CA LYS A 69 -5.33 -7.36 -9.19
C LYS A 69 -5.11 -6.58 -7.90
N ILE A 70 -6.09 -6.64 -7.01
CA ILE A 70 -5.93 -6.29 -5.59
C ILE A 70 -6.12 -7.56 -4.78
N TRP A 71 -5.10 -7.89 -3.99
CA TRP A 71 -5.09 -9.04 -3.13
C TRP A 71 -5.68 -8.67 -1.77
N ALA A 72 -6.85 -9.19 -1.44
CA ALA A 72 -7.50 -8.97 -0.16
C ALA A 72 -7.21 -10.13 0.81
N MET A 73 -6.74 -9.82 2.00
CA MET A 73 -6.50 -10.80 3.06
C MET A 73 -7.80 -11.53 3.41
N PRO A 74 -7.78 -12.87 3.57
CA PRO A 74 -8.97 -13.65 3.94
C PRO A 74 -9.29 -13.57 5.44
N VAL A 75 -8.43 -12.94 6.22
CA VAL A 75 -8.51 -12.90 7.70
C VAL A 75 -8.49 -11.47 8.20
N GLN A 76 -9.12 -11.25 9.35
CA GLN A 76 -8.99 -9.99 10.08
C GLN A 76 -7.63 -9.90 10.77
N ARG A 77 -7.10 -8.69 10.84
CA ARG A 77 -5.88 -8.34 11.57
C ARG A 77 -6.09 -7.04 12.35
N PRO A 78 -5.34 -6.77 13.41
CA PRO A 78 -5.44 -5.50 14.13
C PRO A 78 -5.27 -4.27 13.24
N TYR A 79 -4.42 -4.37 12.22
CA TYR A 79 -4.15 -3.32 11.25
C TYR A 79 -5.13 -3.28 10.07
N ASN A 80 -6.01 -4.26 9.92
CA ASN A 80 -7.06 -4.25 8.90
C ASN A 80 -8.22 -5.18 9.30
N PRO A 81 -9.33 -4.61 9.78
CA PRO A 81 -10.48 -5.40 10.25
C PRO A 81 -11.29 -6.01 9.10
N ASN A 82 -11.21 -5.47 7.88
CA ASN A 82 -11.96 -5.95 6.72
C ASN A 82 -11.27 -5.62 5.40
N ALA A 83 -10.27 -6.42 5.03
CA ALA A 83 -9.51 -6.23 3.81
C ALA A 83 -10.35 -6.38 2.53
N ARG A 84 -11.38 -7.24 2.55
CA ARG A 84 -12.31 -7.38 1.41
C ARG A 84 -13.06 -6.08 1.15
N ARG A 85 -13.62 -5.47 2.21
CA ARG A 85 -14.34 -4.20 2.09
C ARG A 85 -13.42 -3.05 1.66
N MET A 86 -12.19 -3.02 2.16
CA MET A 86 -11.18 -2.07 1.72
C MET A 86 -10.90 -2.21 0.21
N ALA A 87 -10.69 -3.43 -0.26
CA ALA A 87 -10.45 -3.70 -1.68
C ALA A 87 -11.64 -3.30 -2.57
N GLU A 88 -12.88 -3.48 -2.10
CA GLU A 88 -14.09 -3.08 -2.82
C GLU A 88 -14.20 -1.55 -2.97
N LEU A 89 -13.84 -0.79 -1.94
CA LEU A 89 -13.77 0.68 -2.02
C LEU A 89 -12.69 1.11 -3.03
N MET A 90 -11.49 0.55 -2.91
CA MET A 90 -10.40 0.84 -3.86
C MET A 90 -10.76 0.45 -5.30
N GLN A 91 -11.46 -0.67 -5.50
CA GLN A 91 -11.94 -1.08 -6.82
C GLN A 91 -12.91 -0.05 -7.42
N ALA A 92 -13.81 0.49 -6.60
CA ALA A 92 -14.75 1.54 -7.05
C ALA A 92 -14.00 2.83 -7.42
N ASP A 93 -13.07 3.28 -6.58
CA ASP A 93 -12.26 4.46 -6.84
C ASP A 93 -11.42 4.32 -8.11
N PHE A 94 -10.80 3.15 -8.31
CA PHE A 94 -10.02 2.86 -9.52
C PHE A 94 -10.88 2.83 -10.79
N ALA A 95 -12.10 2.33 -10.70
CA ALA A 95 -13.02 2.33 -11.84
C ALA A 95 -13.35 3.76 -12.32
N GLU A 96 -13.44 4.74 -11.42
CA GLU A 96 -13.67 6.16 -11.76
C GLU A 96 -12.55 6.74 -12.63
N VAL A 97 -11.33 6.28 -12.45
CA VAL A 97 -10.16 6.73 -13.22
C VAL A 97 -9.84 5.83 -14.43
N GLY A 98 -10.69 4.83 -14.70
CA GLY A 98 -10.55 3.94 -15.86
C GLY A 98 -9.60 2.78 -15.65
N VAL A 99 -9.36 2.38 -14.41
CA VAL A 99 -8.57 1.20 -14.05
C VAL A 99 -9.49 0.05 -13.66
N ASP A 100 -9.35 -1.08 -14.35
CA ASP A 100 -10.09 -2.30 -14.05
C ASP A 100 -9.38 -3.12 -12.98
N VAL A 101 -10.10 -3.50 -11.92
CA VAL A 101 -9.54 -4.22 -10.78
C VAL A 101 -10.26 -5.54 -10.53
N GLU A 102 -9.50 -6.63 -10.53
CA GLU A 102 -9.93 -7.93 -10.03
C GLU A 102 -9.52 -8.09 -8.56
N ILE A 103 -10.49 -8.35 -7.67
CA ILE A 103 -10.18 -8.65 -6.26
C ILE A 103 -9.97 -10.15 -6.11
N VAL A 104 -8.77 -10.53 -5.68
CA VAL A 104 -8.41 -11.93 -5.43
C VAL A 104 -8.13 -12.17 -3.95
N SER A 105 -8.34 -13.40 -3.49
CA SER A 105 -8.02 -13.84 -2.14
C SER A 105 -7.61 -15.30 -2.16
N TYR A 106 -6.75 -15.70 -1.23
CA TYR A 106 -6.25 -17.06 -1.09
C TYR A 106 -6.35 -17.47 0.37
N GLU A 107 -6.25 -18.76 0.67
CA GLU A 107 -6.06 -19.20 2.05
C GLU A 107 -4.88 -18.47 2.69
N TRP A 108 -4.90 -18.21 4.00
CA TRP A 108 -3.96 -17.28 4.64
C TRP A 108 -2.48 -17.67 4.47
N GLY A 109 -2.15 -18.95 4.65
CA GLY A 109 -0.79 -19.44 4.43
C GLY A 109 -0.34 -19.27 2.98
N GLU A 110 -1.20 -19.65 2.04
CA GLU A 110 -0.99 -19.48 0.60
C GLU A 110 -0.88 -17.99 0.21
N TYR A 111 -1.72 -17.12 0.81
CA TYR A 111 -1.67 -15.68 0.61
C TYR A 111 -0.29 -15.11 0.98
N LEU A 112 0.23 -15.50 2.15
CA LEU A 112 1.54 -15.05 2.62
C LEU A 112 2.66 -15.53 1.70
N ASP A 113 2.65 -16.79 1.30
CA ASP A 113 3.70 -17.35 0.45
C ASP A 113 3.69 -16.77 -0.96
N ARG A 114 2.53 -16.71 -1.59
CA ARG A 114 2.38 -16.09 -2.92
C ARG A 114 2.70 -14.60 -2.91
N SER A 115 2.41 -13.89 -1.81
CA SER A 115 2.68 -12.45 -1.71
C SER A 115 4.16 -12.09 -1.76
N LYS A 116 5.06 -13.05 -1.48
CA LYS A 116 6.51 -12.88 -1.54
C LYS A 116 7.08 -13.10 -2.94
N ALA A 117 6.34 -13.73 -3.84
CA ALA A 117 6.82 -14.08 -5.16
C ALA A 117 7.19 -12.82 -5.97
N VAL A 118 8.36 -12.86 -6.63
CA VAL A 118 8.87 -11.72 -7.40
C VAL A 118 8.07 -11.46 -8.68
N ASP A 119 7.38 -12.46 -9.18
CA ASP A 119 6.50 -12.42 -10.34
C ASP A 119 5.01 -12.21 -9.96
N ARG A 120 4.75 -11.90 -8.69
CA ARG A 120 3.39 -11.59 -8.22
C ARG A 120 2.83 -10.37 -8.93
N ASP A 121 1.63 -10.51 -9.45
CA ASP A 121 0.88 -9.42 -10.08
C ASP A 121 0.07 -8.58 -9.06
N GLY A 122 -0.19 -7.33 -9.41
CA GLY A 122 -1.11 -6.45 -8.70
C GLY A 122 -0.62 -5.91 -7.36
N ALA A 123 -1.53 -5.33 -6.60
CA ALA A 123 -1.30 -4.74 -5.29
C ALA A 123 -1.75 -5.69 -4.17
N VAL A 124 -1.00 -5.73 -3.07
CA VAL A 124 -1.28 -6.59 -1.91
C VAL A 124 -1.70 -5.75 -0.73
N LEU A 125 -2.85 -6.05 -0.14
CA LEU A 125 -3.26 -5.52 1.15
C LEU A 125 -2.61 -6.35 2.25
N LEU A 126 -1.66 -5.76 2.94
CA LEU A 126 -0.96 -6.35 4.07
C LEU A 126 -0.49 -5.23 4.99
N GLY A 127 -0.42 -5.48 6.27
CA GLY A 127 0.05 -4.50 7.24
C GLY A 127 1.14 -5.06 8.13
N TRP A 128 1.60 -4.22 9.04
CA TRP A 128 2.64 -4.55 10.00
C TRP A 128 2.29 -3.97 11.37
N THR A 129 2.64 -4.69 12.41
CA THR A 129 2.60 -4.21 13.79
C THR A 129 4.02 -4.24 14.33
N GLY A 130 4.51 -3.12 14.83
CA GLY A 130 5.86 -3.03 15.37
C GLY A 130 6.03 -3.81 16.66
N ASP A 131 7.14 -4.52 16.80
CA ASP A 131 7.41 -5.42 17.90
C ASP A 131 8.14 -4.74 19.07
N ASN A 132 8.97 -3.73 18.78
CA ASN A 132 9.93 -3.16 19.73
C ASN A 132 9.88 -1.63 19.87
N GLY A 133 9.01 -0.96 19.12
CA GLY A 133 8.93 0.51 19.12
C GLY A 133 10.06 1.23 18.37
N ASP A 134 10.93 0.49 17.70
CA ASP A 134 12.01 1.04 16.88
C ASP A 134 11.58 1.18 15.42
N PRO A 135 11.86 2.30 14.74
CA PRO A 135 11.59 2.51 13.32
C PRO A 135 12.21 1.45 12.40
N ASP A 136 13.33 0.85 12.77
CA ASP A 136 13.99 -0.24 12.04
C ASP A 136 13.04 -1.41 11.78
N ASN A 137 12.16 -1.73 12.74
CA ASN A 137 11.18 -2.80 12.60
C ASN A 137 10.17 -2.57 11.46
N PHE A 138 10.02 -1.33 11.01
CA PHE A 138 9.23 -0.96 9.83
C PHE A 138 10.13 -0.75 8.61
N LEU A 139 11.15 0.08 8.73
CA LEU A 139 11.94 0.56 7.59
C LEU A 139 12.81 -0.56 6.99
N ALA A 140 13.62 -1.24 7.81
CA ALA A 140 14.47 -2.31 7.32
C ALA A 140 13.65 -3.54 6.89
N VAL A 141 12.64 -3.92 7.68
CA VAL A 141 11.84 -5.14 7.42
C VAL A 141 10.97 -4.99 6.17
N LEU A 142 10.34 -3.83 5.96
CA LEU A 142 9.34 -3.64 4.91
C LEU A 142 9.88 -2.97 3.66
N LEU A 143 10.99 -2.22 3.74
CA LEU A 143 11.52 -1.42 2.64
C LEU A 143 13.00 -1.67 2.38
N GLY A 144 13.74 -2.30 3.30
CA GLY A 144 15.13 -2.65 3.11
C GLY A 144 15.35 -3.65 1.98
N CYS A 145 16.52 -3.60 1.34
CA CYS A 145 16.88 -4.46 0.21
C CYS A 145 16.87 -5.95 0.59
N ASP A 146 17.35 -6.31 1.76
CA ASP A 146 17.35 -7.68 2.28
C ASP A 146 15.93 -8.23 2.51
N GLY A 147 14.95 -7.35 2.64
CA GLY A 147 13.54 -7.69 2.80
C GLY A 147 12.83 -8.16 1.54
N VAL A 148 13.38 -7.93 0.33
CA VAL A 148 12.72 -8.15 -0.97
C VAL A 148 12.18 -9.56 -1.16
N THR A 149 12.86 -10.58 -0.67
CA THR A 149 12.39 -11.98 -0.71
C THR A 149 11.66 -12.43 0.55
N ARG A 150 11.39 -11.51 1.49
CA ARG A 150 10.81 -11.79 2.81
C ARG A 150 9.56 -10.94 3.05
N SER A 151 9.70 -9.81 3.75
CA SER A 151 8.58 -8.96 4.19
C SER A 151 8.36 -7.72 3.34
N ASN A 152 9.34 -7.31 2.54
CA ASN A 152 9.22 -6.21 1.59
C ASN A 152 8.38 -6.62 0.37
N ARG A 153 7.04 -6.57 0.50
CA ARG A 153 6.10 -6.91 -0.57
C ARG A 153 6.07 -5.86 -1.68
N ALA A 154 6.59 -4.67 -1.44
CA ALA A 154 6.78 -3.67 -2.48
C ALA A 154 7.87 -4.07 -3.47
N GLN A 155 8.75 -4.98 -3.08
CA GLN A 155 9.91 -5.44 -3.85
C GLN A 155 10.79 -4.26 -4.33
N TRP A 156 10.74 -3.18 -3.56
CA TRP A 156 11.52 -1.98 -3.79
C TRP A 156 12.86 -2.10 -3.07
N CYS A 157 13.92 -1.72 -3.73
CA CYS A 157 15.25 -1.66 -3.15
C CYS A 157 15.95 -0.40 -3.66
N ASN A 158 16.51 0.35 -2.73
CA ASN A 158 17.33 1.52 -3.01
C ASN A 158 18.54 1.48 -2.06
N GLU A 159 19.75 1.38 -2.61
CA GLU A 159 20.99 1.22 -1.83
C GLU A 159 21.30 2.42 -0.94
N GLU A 160 20.94 3.65 -1.36
CA GLU A 160 21.13 4.85 -0.56
C GLU A 160 20.20 4.84 0.66
N PHE A 161 18.91 4.50 0.45
CA PHE A 161 17.95 4.34 1.54
C PHE A 161 18.40 3.24 2.51
N ASP A 162 18.83 2.09 1.96
CA ASP A 162 19.29 0.94 2.74
C ASP A 162 20.50 1.32 3.62
N GLY A 163 21.45 2.09 3.06
CA GLY A 163 22.59 2.61 3.82
C GLY A 163 22.21 3.63 4.91
N LEU A 164 21.13 4.39 4.72
CA LEU A 164 20.65 5.36 5.72
C LEU A 164 19.97 4.67 6.92
N ILE A 165 19.21 3.62 6.68
CA ILE A 165 18.51 2.89 7.78
C ILE A 165 19.43 1.98 8.59
N GLN A 166 20.68 1.77 8.17
CA GLN A 166 21.69 1.00 8.89
C GLN A 166 22.59 1.87 9.80
N GLN A 167 22.40 3.20 9.83
CA GLN A 167 23.16 4.14 10.67
C GLN A 167 22.51 4.34 12.02
#